data_8ddef9ca39469f4a9a3858dbeb7a88f1
#
_entry.id   8ddef9ca39469f4a9a3858dbeb7a88f1
#
_cell.length_a   1.000
_cell.length_b   1.000
_cell.length_c   1.000
_cell.angle_alpha   90.00
_cell.angle_beta   90.00
_cell.angle_gamma   90.00
#
_symmetry.space_group_name_H-M   'P 1'
#
loop_
_entity.id
_entity.type
_entity.pdbx_description
1 polymer ?
#
loop_
_entity_poly.entity_id
_entity_poly.type
_entity_poly.pdbx_seq_one_letter_code
_entity_poly.pdbx_strand_id
1 'polypeptide(L)'
;MEQDSSLRERLIDVGVDLVMTEGTASLGLREIARRAGVSHGAPRRYFPTHHALLSAIARRGFADLAARFTSVLGCAATPREQLTALGRAYVGYALEHRGMFELMFRHDLLDSERHGGPPGPGQPRLRESTLPLFELLVGLVARCRTEGEDAPPAAVTAAALWANLHGVAQLWGSGSLPLVHGPHGPARLDLIVTAALDAHLGPAAR
;
A
#
# COMPACT_ATOMS: atom_id res chain seq x y z
N MET A 1 -23.92 -9.62 19.47
CA MET A 1 -23.24 -9.61 18.15
C MET A 1 -22.82 -8.20 17.70
N GLU A 2 -23.68 -7.20 17.80
CA GLU A 2 -23.39 -5.82 17.37
C GLU A 2 -22.27 -5.13 18.20
N GLN A 3 -22.26 -5.30 19.53
CA GLN A 3 -21.22 -4.76 20.41
C GLN A 3 -19.84 -5.40 20.20
N ASP A 4 -19.82 -6.66 19.76
CA ASP A 4 -18.59 -7.43 19.54
C ASP A 4 -17.90 -6.98 18.21
N SER A 5 -18.69 -6.72 17.16
CA SER A 5 -18.20 -6.09 15.91
C SER A 5 -17.66 -4.70 16.18
N SER A 6 -18.34 -3.90 17.00
CA SER A 6 -17.93 -2.54 17.37
C SER A 6 -16.58 -2.48 18.08
N LEU A 7 -16.27 -3.42 19.01
CA LEU A 7 -14.99 -3.41 19.72
C LEU A 7 -13.83 -3.86 18.79
N ARG A 8 -14.06 -4.84 17.93
CA ARG A 8 -13.07 -5.26 16.93
C ARG A 8 -12.66 -4.11 16.03
N GLU A 9 -13.63 -3.39 15.47
CA GLU A 9 -13.38 -2.23 14.61
C GLU A 9 -12.68 -1.10 15.39
N ARG A 10 -13.10 -0.81 16.60
CA ARG A 10 -12.44 0.20 17.45
C ARG A 10 -10.96 -0.13 17.74
N LEU A 11 -10.61 -1.40 17.93
CA LEU A 11 -9.20 -1.80 18.07
C LEU A 11 -8.39 -1.56 16.78
N ILE A 12 -8.99 -1.81 15.62
CA ILE A 12 -8.37 -1.53 14.33
C ILE A 12 -8.21 -0.01 14.15
N ASP A 13 -9.27 0.77 14.39
CA ASP A 13 -9.25 2.23 14.21
C ASP A 13 -8.20 2.89 15.10
N VAL A 14 -8.09 2.48 16.38
CA VAL A 14 -7.01 2.92 17.28
C VAL A 14 -5.63 2.53 16.74
N GLY A 15 -5.48 1.35 16.16
CA GLY A 15 -4.23 0.93 15.53
C GLY A 15 -3.90 1.75 14.29
N VAL A 16 -4.89 2.11 13.48
CA VAL A 16 -4.74 3.02 12.34
C VAL A 16 -4.26 4.38 12.82
N ASP A 17 -4.93 4.98 13.81
CA ASP A 17 -4.55 6.29 14.35
C ASP A 17 -3.12 6.28 14.91
N LEU A 18 -2.74 5.22 15.63
CA LEU A 18 -1.39 5.05 16.17
C LEU A 18 -0.32 5.00 15.07
N VAL A 19 -0.51 4.17 14.07
CA VAL A 19 0.48 4.03 12.99
C VAL A 19 0.60 5.29 12.15
N MET A 20 -0.50 6.02 11.98
CA MET A 20 -0.53 7.27 11.21
C MET A 20 0.16 8.41 11.96
N THR A 21 0.06 8.45 13.29
CA THR A 21 0.58 9.56 14.11
C THR A 21 1.95 9.27 14.73
N GLU A 22 2.22 8.03 15.13
CA GLU A 22 3.40 7.66 15.91
C GLU A 22 4.28 6.59 15.23
N GLY A 23 3.81 6.04 14.09
CA GLY A 23 4.54 5.03 13.32
C GLY A 23 4.39 3.60 13.85
N THR A 24 5.08 2.67 13.20
CA THR A 24 4.94 1.21 13.44
C THR A 24 5.40 0.76 14.83
N ALA A 25 6.33 1.48 15.46
CA ALA A 25 6.85 1.15 16.79
C ALA A 25 5.78 1.26 17.91
N SER A 26 4.74 2.08 17.70
CA SER A 26 3.65 2.29 18.67
C SER A 26 2.60 1.18 18.68
N LEU A 27 2.62 0.26 17.72
CA LEU A 27 1.58 -0.76 17.50
C LEU A 27 1.63 -1.94 18.48
N GLY A 28 1.93 -1.69 19.76
CA GLY A 28 1.87 -2.71 20.81
C GLY A 28 0.43 -3.06 21.20
N LEU A 29 0.11 -4.36 21.39
CA LEU A 29 -1.22 -4.81 21.85
C LEU A 29 -1.70 -4.11 23.14
N ARG A 30 -0.76 -3.85 24.08
CA ARG A 30 -1.07 -3.18 25.35
C ARG A 30 -1.46 -1.73 25.12
N GLU A 31 -0.75 -1.03 24.24
CA GLU A 31 -1.01 0.38 23.92
C GLU A 31 -2.34 0.54 23.18
N ILE A 32 -2.60 -0.33 22.20
CA ILE A 32 -3.89 -0.35 21.49
C ILE A 32 -5.04 -0.61 22.46
N ALA A 33 -4.92 -1.59 23.38
CA ALA A 33 -5.95 -1.88 24.38
C ALA A 33 -6.19 -0.68 25.32
N ARG A 34 -5.11 -0.05 25.79
CA ARG A 34 -5.17 1.13 26.65
C ARG A 34 -5.91 2.28 25.98
N ARG A 35 -5.58 2.62 24.74
CA ARG A 35 -6.24 3.70 23.98
C ARG A 35 -7.67 3.36 23.59
N ALA A 36 -7.95 2.09 23.32
CA ALA A 36 -9.32 1.63 23.09
C ALA A 36 -10.19 1.58 24.36
N GLY A 37 -9.62 1.88 25.53
CA GLY A 37 -10.36 1.86 26.80
C GLY A 37 -10.80 0.47 27.25
N VAL A 38 -10.00 -0.57 26.94
CA VAL A 38 -10.32 -1.97 27.27
C VAL A 38 -9.20 -2.65 28.04
N SER A 39 -9.52 -3.79 28.69
CA SER A 39 -8.52 -4.59 29.39
C SER A 39 -7.46 -5.13 28.44
N HIS A 40 -6.23 -5.33 28.92
CA HIS A 40 -5.10 -5.84 28.12
C HIS A 40 -5.36 -7.21 27.46
N GLY A 41 -6.28 -7.99 28.01
CA GLY A 41 -6.67 -9.29 27.45
C GLY A 41 -7.74 -9.20 26.34
N ALA A 42 -8.48 -8.09 26.24
CA ALA A 42 -9.61 -7.96 25.33
C ALA A 42 -9.21 -8.12 23.85
N PRO A 43 -8.09 -7.55 23.35
CA PRO A 43 -7.71 -7.73 21.95
C PRO A 43 -7.53 -9.18 21.52
N ARG A 44 -7.05 -10.07 22.41
CA ARG A 44 -6.81 -11.48 22.10
C ARG A 44 -8.08 -12.28 21.80
N ARG A 45 -9.25 -11.78 22.20
CA ARG A 45 -10.55 -12.40 21.86
C ARG A 45 -10.88 -12.23 20.36
N TYR A 46 -10.40 -11.13 19.75
CA TYR A 46 -10.67 -10.77 18.35
C TYR A 46 -9.48 -11.06 17.44
N PHE A 47 -8.29 -10.96 17.99
CA PHE A 47 -7.02 -11.16 17.29
C PHE A 47 -6.16 -12.15 18.08
N PRO A 48 -6.15 -13.44 17.69
CA PRO A 48 -5.40 -14.49 18.40
C PRO A 48 -3.92 -14.17 18.54
N THR A 49 -3.36 -13.45 17.54
CA THR A 49 -1.96 -13.04 17.51
C THR A 49 -1.83 -11.54 17.26
N HIS A 50 -0.69 -10.97 17.64
CA HIS A 50 -0.35 -9.58 17.29
C HIS A 50 -0.32 -9.38 15.77
N HIS A 51 0.22 -10.34 15.02
CA HIS A 51 0.20 -10.33 13.56
C HIS A 51 -1.21 -10.23 12.96
N ALA A 52 -2.19 -10.92 13.54
CA ALA A 52 -3.57 -10.84 13.09
C ALA A 52 -4.15 -9.42 13.21
N LEU A 53 -3.83 -8.70 14.30
CA LEU A 53 -4.21 -7.30 14.47
C LEU A 53 -3.46 -6.40 13.48
N LEU A 54 -2.14 -6.54 13.36
CA LEU A 54 -1.35 -5.76 12.42
C LEU A 54 -1.81 -5.97 10.96
N SER A 55 -2.12 -7.20 10.58
CA SER A 55 -2.68 -7.50 9.26
C SER A 55 -4.06 -6.85 9.04
N ALA A 56 -4.89 -6.75 10.09
CA ALA A 56 -6.16 -6.05 10.00
C ALA A 56 -5.99 -4.53 9.83
N ILE A 57 -5.01 -3.93 10.50
CA ILE A 57 -4.64 -2.51 10.34
C ILE A 57 -4.07 -2.29 8.92
N ALA A 58 -3.15 -3.12 8.46
CA ALA A 58 -2.58 -3.03 7.12
C ALA A 58 -3.64 -3.14 6.00
N ARG A 59 -4.68 -3.96 6.19
CA ARG A 59 -5.82 -4.02 5.25
C ARG A 59 -6.57 -2.70 5.12
N ARG A 60 -6.69 -1.92 6.20
CA ARG A 60 -7.25 -0.55 6.12
C ARG A 60 -6.39 0.35 5.25
N GLY A 61 -5.06 0.27 5.37
CA GLY A 61 -4.15 1.00 4.50
C GLY A 61 -4.29 0.62 3.02
N PHE A 62 -4.40 -0.67 2.70
CA PHE A 62 -4.65 -1.12 1.32
C PHE A 62 -6.02 -0.69 0.81
N ALA A 63 -7.06 -0.69 1.65
CA ALA A 63 -8.39 -0.21 1.27
C ALA A 63 -8.38 1.30 0.98
N ASP A 64 -7.66 2.09 1.77
CA ASP A 64 -7.49 3.53 1.56
C ASP A 64 -6.69 3.81 0.27
N LEU A 65 -5.62 3.09 0.03
CA LEU A 65 -4.87 3.17 -1.23
C LEU A 65 -5.75 2.81 -2.45
N ALA A 66 -6.58 1.76 -2.35
CA ALA A 66 -7.53 1.37 -3.39
C ALA A 66 -8.56 2.46 -3.68
N ALA A 67 -9.08 3.11 -2.64
CA ALA A 67 -10.01 4.24 -2.77
C ALA A 67 -9.36 5.43 -3.50
N ARG A 68 -8.10 5.76 -3.17
CA ARG A 68 -7.32 6.79 -3.88
C ARG A 68 -7.12 6.43 -5.36
N PHE A 69 -6.79 5.18 -5.66
CA PHE A 69 -6.66 4.72 -7.05
C PHE A 69 -7.97 4.90 -7.82
N THR A 70 -9.09 4.50 -7.24
CA THR A 70 -10.41 4.67 -7.85
C THR A 70 -10.70 6.14 -8.14
N SER A 71 -10.39 7.03 -7.20
CA SER A 71 -10.59 8.47 -7.33
C SER A 71 -9.79 9.07 -8.50
N VAL A 72 -8.50 8.74 -8.64
CA VAL A 72 -7.65 9.33 -9.68
C VAL A 72 -7.90 8.73 -11.07
N LEU A 73 -8.32 7.47 -11.14
CA LEU A 73 -8.59 6.79 -12.42
C LEU A 73 -9.82 7.35 -13.12
N GLY A 74 -10.83 7.82 -12.39
CA GLY A 74 -12.04 8.43 -12.96
C GLY A 74 -11.78 9.75 -13.71
N CYS A 75 -10.64 10.40 -13.49
CA CYS A 75 -10.28 11.68 -14.10
C CYS A 75 -9.34 11.56 -15.31
N ALA A 76 -8.80 10.38 -15.60
CA ALA A 76 -7.79 10.16 -16.63
C ALA A 76 -8.39 9.47 -17.85
N ALA A 77 -8.19 10.05 -19.05
CA ALA A 77 -8.85 9.60 -20.28
C ALA A 77 -8.13 8.41 -20.94
N THR A 78 -6.79 8.36 -20.87
CA THR A 78 -5.99 7.33 -21.52
C THR A 78 -5.36 6.37 -20.53
N PRO A 79 -5.07 5.11 -20.91
CA PRO A 79 -4.36 4.16 -20.04
C PRO A 79 -3.01 4.70 -19.52
N ARG A 80 -2.30 5.49 -20.33
CA ARG A 80 -1.03 6.11 -19.93
C ARG A 80 -1.22 7.17 -18.86
N GLU A 81 -2.24 8.03 -19.00
CA GLU A 81 -2.60 9.00 -17.97
C GLU A 81 -3.07 8.32 -16.70
N GLN A 82 -3.84 7.22 -16.80
CA GLN A 82 -4.27 6.41 -15.67
C GLN A 82 -3.06 5.84 -14.90
N LEU A 83 -2.06 5.29 -15.60
CA LEU A 83 -0.83 4.81 -14.96
C LEU A 83 -0.03 5.93 -14.31
N THR A 84 0.04 7.09 -14.95
CA THR A 84 0.73 8.26 -14.38
C THR A 84 0.04 8.73 -13.10
N ALA A 85 -1.29 8.86 -13.13
CA ALA A 85 -2.09 9.23 -11.96
C ALA A 85 -1.96 8.21 -10.82
N LEU A 86 -1.97 6.92 -11.16
CA LEU A 86 -1.82 5.83 -10.20
C LEU A 86 -0.41 5.82 -9.57
N GLY A 87 0.65 6.00 -10.37
CA GLY A 87 2.02 6.11 -9.87
C GLY A 87 2.21 7.29 -8.92
N ARG A 88 1.66 8.46 -9.27
CA ARG A 88 1.64 9.65 -8.39
C ARG A 88 0.86 9.41 -7.09
N ALA A 89 -0.32 8.80 -7.18
CA ALA A 89 -1.15 8.48 -6.02
C ALA A 89 -0.44 7.48 -5.10
N TYR A 90 0.23 6.48 -5.66
CA TYR A 90 1.00 5.48 -4.91
C TYR A 90 2.16 6.11 -4.14
N VAL A 91 3.00 6.88 -4.82
CA VAL A 91 4.15 7.55 -4.19
C VAL A 91 3.68 8.62 -3.21
N GLY A 92 2.66 9.40 -3.56
CA GLY A 92 2.04 10.40 -2.68
C GLY A 92 1.54 9.76 -1.39
N TYR A 93 0.79 8.64 -1.48
CA TYR A 93 0.32 7.89 -0.31
C TYR A 93 1.48 7.46 0.61
N ALA A 94 2.54 6.92 0.02
CA ALA A 94 3.71 6.48 0.78
C ALA A 94 4.38 7.60 1.57
N LEU A 95 4.43 8.80 1.00
CA LEU A 95 5.04 9.97 1.64
C LEU A 95 4.14 10.60 2.71
N GLU A 96 2.83 10.67 2.46
CA GLU A 96 1.84 11.21 3.40
C GLU A 96 1.61 10.28 4.60
N HIS A 97 1.61 8.96 4.38
CA HIS A 97 1.25 7.93 5.35
C HIS A 97 2.38 6.94 5.59
N ARG A 98 3.58 7.47 5.86
CA ARG A 98 4.82 6.69 5.92
C ARG A 98 4.73 5.48 6.86
N GLY A 99 4.23 5.65 8.08
CA GLY A 99 4.09 4.55 9.03
C GLY A 99 3.12 3.47 8.55
N MET A 100 1.98 3.87 7.97
CA MET A 100 1.03 2.92 7.40
C MET A 100 1.62 2.20 6.18
N PHE A 101 2.30 2.93 5.29
CA PHE A 101 2.95 2.34 4.11
C PHE A 101 4.03 1.32 4.52
N GLU A 102 4.85 1.63 5.52
CA GLU A 102 5.82 0.69 6.10
C GLU A 102 5.15 -0.57 6.66
N LEU A 103 4.03 -0.42 7.39
CA LEU A 103 3.27 -1.55 7.91
C LEU A 103 2.68 -2.43 6.81
N MET A 104 2.10 -1.81 5.76
CA MET A 104 1.47 -2.51 4.64
C MET A 104 2.43 -3.45 3.91
N PHE A 105 3.69 -3.06 3.79
CA PHE A 105 4.71 -3.82 3.05
C PHE A 105 5.68 -4.59 3.96
N ARG A 106 5.34 -4.77 5.23
CA ARG A 106 6.10 -5.67 6.11
C ARG A 106 6.03 -7.11 5.59
N HIS A 107 7.20 -7.68 5.32
CA HIS A 107 7.31 -9.03 4.75
C HIS A 107 6.66 -10.10 5.62
N ASP A 108 6.83 -10.02 6.95
CA ASP A 108 6.27 -10.98 7.90
C ASP A 108 4.73 -10.98 7.94
N LEU A 109 4.08 -9.85 7.62
CA LEU A 109 2.63 -9.77 7.48
C LEU A 109 2.15 -10.31 6.14
N LEU A 110 2.87 -10.04 5.05
CA LEU A 110 2.54 -10.52 3.71
C LEU A 110 2.77 -12.03 3.57
N ASP A 111 3.75 -12.57 4.28
CA ASP A 111 4.11 -14.00 4.30
C ASP A 111 3.45 -14.76 5.46
N SER A 112 2.53 -14.13 6.18
CA SER A 112 1.82 -14.74 7.33
C SER A 112 1.09 -16.05 6.98
N GLU A 113 0.90 -16.34 5.69
CA GLU A 113 0.38 -17.61 5.18
C GLU A 113 1.30 -18.80 5.45
N ARG A 114 2.62 -18.58 5.56
CA ARG A 114 3.62 -19.62 5.83
C ARG A 114 3.82 -19.88 7.31
N HIS A 115 3.57 -18.89 8.17
CA HIS A 115 3.90 -18.94 9.60
C HIS A 115 2.69 -18.79 10.52
N GLY A 116 1.54 -18.37 10.02
CA GLY A 116 0.28 -18.25 10.74
C GLY A 116 -0.68 -19.37 10.31
N GLY A 117 -1.34 -20.01 11.26
CA GLY A 117 -2.42 -20.95 10.96
C GLY A 117 -3.50 -20.33 10.04
N PRO A 118 -4.48 -21.12 9.61
CA PRO A 118 -5.52 -20.62 8.73
C PRO A 118 -6.14 -19.35 9.31
N PRO A 119 -6.47 -18.36 8.45
CA PRO A 119 -7.16 -17.15 8.91
C PRO A 119 -8.43 -17.55 9.65
N GLY A 120 -8.74 -16.86 10.73
CA GLY A 120 -9.98 -17.11 11.45
C GLY A 120 -11.20 -16.96 10.54
N PRO A 121 -12.35 -17.57 10.88
CA PRO A 121 -13.56 -17.47 10.08
C PRO A 121 -13.89 -15.99 9.77
N GLY A 122 -14.03 -15.66 8.48
CA GLY A 122 -14.36 -14.30 8.03
C GLY A 122 -13.21 -13.29 8.03
N GLN A 123 -11.96 -13.73 8.19
CA GLN A 123 -10.79 -12.86 8.03
C GLN A 123 -10.10 -13.14 6.68
N PRO A 124 -10.20 -12.23 5.69
CA PRO A 124 -9.47 -12.38 4.44
C PRO A 124 -7.96 -12.29 4.69
N ARG A 125 -7.17 -13.02 3.93
CA ARG A 125 -5.71 -12.92 3.97
C ARG A 125 -5.28 -11.53 3.47
N LEU A 126 -4.17 -11.00 3.99
CA LEU A 126 -3.68 -9.69 3.54
C LEU A 126 -3.41 -9.68 2.02
N ARG A 127 -2.93 -10.79 1.48
CA ARG A 127 -2.72 -10.99 0.04
C ARG A 127 -3.99 -10.79 -0.80
N GLU A 128 -5.15 -11.16 -0.30
CA GLU A 128 -6.44 -10.95 -1.00
C GLU A 128 -6.76 -9.46 -1.18
N SER A 129 -6.22 -8.60 -0.32
CA SER A 129 -6.35 -7.15 -0.45
C SER A 129 -5.33 -6.55 -1.43
N THR A 130 -4.19 -7.20 -1.67
CA THR A 130 -3.12 -6.68 -2.54
C THR A 130 -3.25 -7.12 -3.98
N LEU A 131 -3.74 -8.36 -4.23
CA LEU A 131 -3.87 -8.92 -5.58
C LEU A 131 -4.70 -8.04 -6.53
N PRO A 132 -5.88 -7.52 -6.16
CA PRO A 132 -6.68 -6.69 -7.06
C PRO A 132 -5.96 -5.40 -7.48
N LEU A 133 -5.14 -4.81 -6.60
CA LEU A 133 -4.35 -3.62 -6.92
C LEU A 133 -3.25 -3.93 -7.94
N PHE A 134 -2.61 -5.09 -7.80
CA PHE A 134 -1.61 -5.54 -8.77
C PHE A 134 -2.24 -5.92 -10.12
N GLU A 135 -3.39 -6.59 -10.11
CA GLU A 135 -4.15 -6.93 -11.32
C GLU A 135 -4.60 -5.67 -12.08
N LEU A 136 -5.03 -4.64 -11.37
CA LEU A 136 -5.33 -3.33 -11.95
C LEU A 136 -4.11 -2.75 -12.68
N LEU A 137 -2.94 -2.78 -12.03
CA LEU A 137 -1.68 -2.31 -12.64
C LEU A 137 -1.34 -3.12 -13.90
N VAL A 138 -1.44 -4.46 -13.85
CA VAL A 138 -1.20 -5.35 -15.00
C VAL A 138 -2.14 -5.01 -16.15
N GLY A 139 -3.43 -4.82 -15.89
CA GLY A 139 -4.42 -4.46 -16.90
C GLY A 139 -4.14 -3.09 -17.54
N LEU A 140 -3.69 -2.11 -16.77
CA LEU A 140 -3.30 -0.79 -17.29
C LEU A 140 -2.04 -0.89 -18.15
N VAL A 141 -1.02 -1.62 -17.71
CA VAL A 141 0.21 -1.86 -18.47
C VAL A 141 -0.10 -2.55 -19.79
N ALA A 142 -0.96 -3.59 -19.77
CA ALA A 142 -1.35 -4.30 -20.99
C ALA A 142 -2.00 -3.36 -22.03
N ARG A 143 -2.84 -2.42 -21.58
CA ARG A 143 -3.49 -1.44 -22.47
C ARG A 143 -2.56 -0.32 -22.98
N CYS A 144 -1.44 -0.07 -22.29
CA CYS A 144 -0.46 0.94 -22.71
C CYS A 144 0.55 0.43 -23.72
N ARG A 145 0.66 -0.88 -23.86
CA ARG A 145 1.70 -1.48 -24.71
C ARG A 145 1.17 -1.74 -26.12
N THR A 146 1.97 -1.40 -27.12
CA THR A 146 1.83 -1.96 -28.46
C THR A 146 2.37 -3.38 -28.43
N GLU A 147 1.58 -4.34 -28.90
CA GLU A 147 2.01 -5.73 -29.00
C GLU A 147 3.21 -5.86 -29.94
N GLY A 148 4.30 -6.41 -29.43
CA GLY A 148 5.48 -6.82 -30.20
C GLY A 148 5.86 -8.22 -29.75
N GLU A 149 6.30 -9.09 -30.66
CA GLU A 149 6.61 -10.51 -30.37
C GLU A 149 7.69 -10.69 -29.28
N ASP A 150 8.58 -9.72 -29.10
CA ASP A 150 9.70 -9.77 -28.14
C ASP A 150 9.40 -9.05 -26.81
N ALA A 151 8.17 -8.55 -26.58
CA ALA A 151 7.87 -7.79 -25.39
C ALA A 151 7.62 -8.71 -24.18
N PRO A 152 8.22 -8.44 -22.98
CA PRO A 152 7.97 -9.20 -21.78
C PRO A 152 6.47 -9.24 -21.45
N PRO A 153 5.95 -10.31 -20.79
CA PRO A 153 4.54 -10.33 -20.35
C PRO A 153 4.16 -9.07 -19.54
N ALA A 154 2.93 -8.57 -19.71
CA ALA A 154 2.48 -7.35 -19.04
C ALA A 154 2.64 -7.43 -17.50
N ALA A 155 2.46 -8.60 -16.91
CA ALA A 155 2.65 -8.83 -15.48
C ALA A 155 4.13 -8.63 -15.05
N VAL A 156 5.10 -9.00 -15.89
CA VAL A 156 6.53 -8.79 -15.62
C VAL A 156 6.86 -7.30 -15.68
N THR A 157 6.38 -6.59 -16.69
CA THR A 157 6.55 -5.14 -16.82
C THR A 157 5.87 -4.40 -15.65
N ALA A 158 4.67 -4.82 -15.26
CA ALA A 158 3.96 -4.26 -14.12
C ALA A 158 4.72 -4.47 -12.81
N ALA A 159 5.30 -5.65 -12.59
CA ALA A 159 6.11 -5.94 -11.41
C ALA A 159 7.38 -5.06 -11.38
N ALA A 160 8.07 -4.91 -12.51
CA ALA A 160 9.25 -4.05 -12.62
C ALA A 160 8.92 -2.57 -12.39
N LEU A 161 7.82 -2.09 -12.98
CA LEU A 161 7.32 -0.73 -12.75
C LEU A 161 6.96 -0.51 -11.28
N TRP A 162 6.22 -1.44 -10.68
CA TRP A 162 5.88 -1.35 -9.26
C TRP A 162 7.13 -1.34 -8.37
N ALA A 163 8.11 -2.21 -8.61
CA ALA A 163 9.36 -2.23 -7.87
C ALA A 163 10.11 -0.89 -7.98
N ASN A 164 10.12 -0.26 -9.18
CA ASN A 164 10.72 1.04 -9.38
C ASN A 164 9.99 2.14 -8.59
N LEU A 165 8.66 2.22 -8.70
CA LEU A 165 7.86 3.20 -7.96
C LEU A 165 7.96 3.00 -6.44
N HIS A 166 8.01 1.75 -5.97
CA HIS A 166 8.25 1.44 -4.56
C HIS A 166 9.63 1.91 -4.10
N GLY A 167 10.67 1.66 -4.90
CA GLY A 167 12.01 2.18 -4.68
C GLY A 167 12.05 3.70 -4.60
N VAL A 168 11.37 4.39 -5.52
CA VAL A 168 11.23 5.85 -5.50
C VAL A 168 10.58 6.31 -4.19
N ALA A 169 9.47 5.71 -3.77
CA ALA A 169 8.77 6.04 -2.54
C ALA A 169 9.67 5.87 -1.30
N GLN A 170 10.38 4.76 -1.20
CA GLN A 170 11.28 4.44 -0.08
C GLN A 170 12.50 5.38 -0.04
N LEU A 171 13.17 5.57 -1.18
CA LEU A 171 14.36 6.41 -1.25
C LEU A 171 14.06 7.90 -1.10
N TRP A 172 12.88 8.33 -1.55
CA TRP A 172 12.42 9.71 -1.31
C TRP A 172 12.06 9.91 0.17
N GLY A 173 11.28 9.01 0.73
CA GLY A 173 10.86 9.05 2.13
C GLY A 173 12.02 8.95 3.12
N SER A 174 13.12 8.24 2.80
CA SER A 174 14.34 8.18 3.60
C SER A 174 15.24 9.40 3.44
N GLY A 175 14.94 10.30 2.49
CA GLY A 175 15.78 11.45 2.17
C GLY A 175 16.95 11.16 1.23
N SER A 176 17.14 9.90 0.81
CA SER A 176 18.29 9.52 -0.04
C SER A 176 18.23 10.17 -1.43
N LEU A 177 17.07 10.16 -2.10
CA LEU A 177 16.89 10.85 -3.39
C LEU A 177 16.99 12.38 -3.26
N PRO A 178 16.39 13.04 -2.26
CA PRO A 178 16.61 14.46 -2.02
C PRO A 178 18.08 14.86 -1.82
N LEU A 179 18.91 14.03 -1.20
CA LEU A 179 20.35 14.28 -1.06
C LEU A 179 21.09 14.35 -2.41
N VAL A 180 20.70 13.49 -3.37
CA VAL A 180 21.35 13.44 -4.69
C VAL A 180 20.84 14.56 -5.60
N HIS A 181 19.58 14.92 -5.52
CA HIS A 181 18.92 15.85 -6.45
C HIS A 181 18.73 17.28 -5.90
N GLY A 182 19.13 17.52 -4.64
CA GLY A 182 18.91 18.80 -3.93
C GLY A 182 17.47 18.94 -3.43
N PRO A 183 17.16 19.99 -2.65
CA PRO A 183 15.86 20.24 -2.02
C PRO A 183 14.83 20.72 -3.05
N HIS A 184 14.53 19.91 -4.04
CA HIS A 184 13.54 20.22 -5.07
C HIS A 184 12.24 19.50 -4.74
N GLY A 185 11.20 20.29 -4.49
CA GLY A 185 9.88 19.85 -4.05
C GLY A 185 9.11 18.93 -5.01
N PRO A 186 7.77 18.90 -4.92
CA PRO A 186 6.87 17.95 -5.60
C PRO A 186 7.11 17.80 -7.12
N ALA A 187 7.52 18.88 -7.80
CA ALA A 187 7.80 18.87 -9.24
C ALA A 187 8.93 17.91 -9.63
N ARG A 188 9.96 17.75 -8.80
CA ARG A 188 11.06 16.81 -9.08
C ARG A 188 10.62 15.36 -8.90
N LEU A 189 9.82 15.07 -7.87
CA LEU A 189 9.24 13.76 -7.66
C LEU A 189 8.39 13.34 -8.86
N ASP A 190 7.61 14.24 -9.37
CA ASP A 190 6.76 14.07 -10.57
C ASP A 190 7.59 13.68 -11.81
N LEU A 191 8.73 14.34 -12.01
CA LEU A 191 9.66 14.00 -13.09
C LEU A 191 10.26 12.59 -12.91
N ILE A 192 10.59 12.18 -11.68
CA ILE A 192 11.14 10.85 -11.39
C ILE A 192 10.07 9.78 -11.64
N VAL A 193 8.83 10.01 -11.21
CA VAL A 193 7.70 9.10 -11.49
C VAL A 193 7.46 8.96 -12.98
N THR A 194 7.50 10.08 -13.73
CA THR A 194 7.36 10.07 -15.18
C THR A 194 8.50 9.28 -15.84
N ALA A 195 9.75 9.54 -15.43
CA ALA A 195 10.92 8.81 -15.95
C ALA A 195 10.84 7.30 -15.68
N ALA A 196 10.34 6.91 -14.49
CA ALA A 196 10.12 5.49 -14.18
C ALA A 196 9.08 4.86 -15.14
N LEU A 197 8.00 5.56 -15.43
CA LEU A 197 7.00 5.10 -16.40
C LEU A 197 7.56 5.00 -17.81
N ASP A 198 8.31 6.00 -18.24
CA ASP A 198 8.93 6.05 -19.59
C ASP A 198 9.95 4.92 -19.78
N ALA A 199 10.70 4.57 -18.75
CA ALA A 199 11.67 3.47 -18.77
C ALA A 199 11.03 2.09 -19.03
N HIS A 200 9.79 1.90 -18.59
CA HIS A 200 9.09 0.61 -18.71
C HIS A 200 8.10 0.53 -19.86
N LEU A 201 7.60 1.67 -20.33
CA LEU A 201 6.49 1.75 -21.29
C LEU A 201 6.83 2.56 -22.55
N GLY A 202 8.04 3.09 -22.64
CA GLY A 202 8.40 4.09 -23.63
C GLY A 202 7.84 5.49 -23.31
N PRO A 203 8.31 6.53 -24.00
CA PRO A 203 7.82 7.89 -23.82
C PRO A 203 6.34 8.00 -24.19
N ALA A 204 5.61 8.88 -23.49
CA ALA A 204 4.23 9.17 -23.86
C ALA A 204 4.16 9.70 -25.30
N ALA A 205 3.20 9.21 -26.09
CA ALA A 205 2.92 9.79 -27.40
C ALA A 205 2.54 11.27 -27.22
N ARG A 206 3.15 12.13 -28.06
CA ARG A 206 2.86 13.57 -28.07
C ARG A 206 1.53 13.84 -28.75
#